data_78efe56fc4ec8fe4d031c82f0d534a3f
#
_entry.id   78efe56fc4ec8fe4d031c82f0d534a3f
#
_cell.length_a   1.000
_cell.length_b   1.000
_cell.length_c   1.000
_cell.angle_alpha   90.00
_cell.angle_beta   90.00
_cell.angle_gamma   90.00
#
_symmetry.space_group_name_H-M   'P 1'
#
loop_
_entity.id
_entity.type
_entity.pdbx_description
1 polymer ?
#
loop_
_entity_poly.entity_id
_entity_poly.type
_entity_poly.pdbx_seq_one_letter_code
_entity_poly.pdbx_strand_id
1 'polypeptide(L)'
;MPSAPPRISAATQRSAFLLSLATFSSMATQRICDAMLPALSNIFQTSVAQAAQVIWVFAVVYGLAQLFYGPLGDRTGKFRIITYATLGCSVASLVAAFADNLNTLVMARALTGLFAAAVIPLALAWVGDAVPYERRLETLAKVGLGTTLGIVGGQLAGGWFADTLGWRWAFALMTVIFAAVGCLLLLDLRRQQRLPGTESGDMPHGRPGFIRQALAILSDPWASRVLMIALIEGAAGFGVLSTIASHLHQTLGLSLSLSGSIVALFGLGGVLYMTVARWLIRRLGEDGLAQYGTALMGLSFAVLGFTRWWPLTPVVCLSAGFGFFMFHNTMQANATQMTPSARGTSVSLFSCALFSGQALGVLMAAQLSTLLGSGGVIALGGSIVLVVGTLMARSLRARNGRSLSPIDPL
;
A
#
# COMPACT_ATOMS: atom_id res chain seq x y z
N MET A 1 -9.42 32.14 25.44
CA MET A 1 -8.77 30.83 25.62
C MET A 1 -9.26 29.92 24.53
N PRO A 2 -8.41 29.27 23.73
CA PRO A 2 -8.88 28.29 22.75
C PRO A 2 -9.55 27.16 23.51
N SER A 3 -10.78 26.83 23.16
CA SER A 3 -11.54 25.71 23.74
C SER A 3 -10.74 24.41 23.57
N ALA A 4 -10.70 23.58 24.60
CA ALA A 4 -10.05 22.28 24.50
C ALA A 4 -10.63 21.48 23.33
N PRO A 5 -9.80 20.80 22.53
CA PRO A 5 -10.31 20.06 21.37
C PRO A 5 -11.32 18.99 21.80
N PRO A 6 -12.39 18.77 21.03
CA PRO A 6 -13.45 17.84 21.37
C PRO A 6 -12.89 16.45 21.65
N ARG A 7 -13.37 15.81 22.73
CA ARG A 7 -12.94 14.46 23.11
C ARG A 7 -13.58 13.45 22.15
N ILE A 8 -12.77 12.58 21.58
CA ILE A 8 -13.26 11.42 20.82
C ILE A 8 -13.89 10.43 21.80
N SER A 9 -15.06 9.89 21.47
CA SER A 9 -15.71 8.89 22.33
C SER A 9 -14.85 7.62 22.46
N ALA A 10 -14.95 6.93 23.60
CA ALA A 10 -14.23 5.67 23.80
C ALA A 10 -14.62 4.60 22.73
N ALA A 11 -15.85 4.64 22.25
CA ALA A 11 -16.32 3.77 21.16
C ALA A 11 -15.58 4.08 19.85
N THR A 12 -15.49 5.35 19.45
CA THR A 12 -14.77 5.77 18.25
C THR A 12 -13.27 5.46 18.32
N GLN A 13 -12.65 5.63 19.51
CA GLN A 13 -11.24 5.28 19.71
C GLN A 13 -11.00 3.78 19.54
N ARG A 14 -11.88 2.94 20.11
CA ARG A 14 -11.83 1.49 19.97
C ARG A 14 -11.98 1.07 18.50
N SER A 15 -12.97 1.61 17.80
CA SER A 15 -13.18 1.33 16.38
C SER A 15 -11.96 1.73 15.54
N ALA A 16 -11.37 2.91 15.78
CA ALA A 16 -10.16 3.35 15.09
C ALA A 16 -8.97 2.42 15.35
N PHE A 17 -8.81 1.92 16.58
CA PHE A 17 -7.78 0.94 16.91
C PHE A 17 -7.99 -0.39 16.16
N LEU A 18 -9.22 -0.91 16.13
CA LEU A 18 -9.56 -2.12 15.38
C LEU A 18 -9.31 -1.94 13.87
N LEU A 19 -9.62 -0.77 13.32
CA LEU A 19 -9.29 -0.45 11.94
C LEU A 19 -7.77 -0.41 11.69
N SER A 20 -6.97 0.05 12.64
CA SER A 20 -5.51 -0.01 12.54
C SER A 20 -4.99 -1.45 12.48
N LEU A 21 -5.58 -2.37 13.26
CA LEU A 21 -5.28 -3.80 13.19
C LEU A 21 -5.70 -4.42 11.85
N ALA A 22 -6.86 -4.01 11.32
CA ALA A 22 -7.33 -4.49 10.02
C ALA A 22 -6.42 -4.01 8.87
N THR A 23 -5.97 -2.74 8.90
CA THR A 23 -5.03 -2.22 7.89
C THR A 23 -3.65 -2.86 8.00
N PHE A 24 -3.18 -3.15 9.22
CA PHE A 24 -2.00 -3.97 9.44
C PHE A 24 -2.14 -5.34 8.77
N SER A 25 -3.21 -6.06 9.03
CA SER A 25 -3.45 -7.40 8.49
C SER A 25 -3.54 -7.39 6.97
N SER A 26 -4.23 -6.40 6.39
CA SER A 26 -4.36 -6.21 4.95
C SER A 26 -3.01 -5.99 4.27
N MET A 27 -2.15 -5.15 4.85
CA MET A 27 -0.83 -4.89 4.28
C MET A 27 0.15 -6.03 4.55
N ALA A 28 0.07 -6.70 5.70
CA ALA A 28 0.90 -7.86 6.01
C ALA A 28 0.64 -8.99 5.01
N THR A 29 -0.64 -9.31 4.73
CA THR A 29 -0.96 -10.35 3.74
C THR A 29 -0.54 -9.98 2.33
N GLN A 30 -0.49 -8.70 1.99
CA GLN A 30 0.03 -8.25 0.69
C GLN A 30 1.52 -8.56 0.53
N ARG A 31 2.30 -8.39 1.60
CA ARG A 31 3.77 -8.49 1.57
C ARG A 31 4.34 -9.86 1.98
N ILE A 32 3.50 -10.75 2.52
CA ILE A 32 3.94 -12.02 3.08
C ILE A 32 4.59 -12.96 2.05
N CYS A 33 4.19 -12.86 0.78
CA CYS A 33 4.71 -13.70 -0.29
C CYS A 33 6.05 -13.23 -0.86
N ASP A 34 6.46 -11.98 -0.64
CA ASP A 34 7.64 -11.40 -1.29
C ASP A 34 8.92 -12.20 -0.96
N ALA A 35 9.13 -12.54 0.32
CA ALA A 35 10.29 -13.32 0.76
C ALA A 35 10.14 -14.84 0.52
N MET A 36 8.93 -15.31 0.23
CA MET A 36 8.66 -16.76 0.04
C MET A 36 8.90 -17.24 -1.39
N LEU A 37 9.06 -16.36 -2.37
CA LEU A 37 9.09 -16.72 -3.79
C LEU A 37 10.09 -17.85 -4.11
N PRO A 38 11.35 -17.84 -3.60
CA PRO A 38 12.27 -18.94 -3.86
C PRO A 38 11.78 -20.27 -3.27
N ALA A 39 11.21 -20.25 -2.07
CA ALA A 39 10.68 -21.47 -1.43
C ALA A 39 9.48 -22.02 -2.22
N LEU A 40 8.54 -21.16 -2.64
CA LEU A 40 7.39 -21.56 -3.44
C LEU A 40 7.81 -22.12 -4.80
N SER A 41 8.80 -21.50 -5.46
CA SER A 41 9.38 -21.98 -6.71
C SER A 41 9.92 -23.41 -6.57
N ASN A 42 10.68 -23.66 -5.52
CA ASN A 42 11.26 -24.98 -5.25
C ASN A 42 10.18 -26.03 -4.91
N ILE A 43 9.20 -25.69 -4.07
CA ILE A 43 8.16 -26.63 -3.62
C ILE A 43 7.23 -27.02 -4.78
N PHE A 44 6.81 -26.05 -5.60
CA PHE A 44 5.93 -26.30 -6.74
C PHE A 44 6.68 -26.69 -8.01
N GLN A 45 8.02 -26.88 -7.95
CA GLN A 45 8.87 -27.26 -9.09
C GLN A 45 8.64 -26.37 -10.31
N THR A 46 8.66 -25.04 -10.07
CA THR A 46 8.36 -24.02 -11.08
C THR A 46 9.41 -22.90 -11.06
N SER A 47 9.39 -22.02 -12.04
CA SER A 47 10.29 -20.84 -12.00
C SER A 47 9.83 -19.82 -10.97
N VAL A 48 10.77 -18.99 -10.47
CA VAL A 48 10.45 -17.86 -9.58
C VAL A 48 9.45 -16.89 -10.28
N ALA A 49 9.57 -16.74 -11.59
CA ALA A 49 8.65 -15.96 -12.42
C ALA A 49 7.21 -16.50 -12.38
N GLN A 50 7.05 -17.81 -12.44
CA GLN A 50 5.74 -18.46 -12.32
C GLN A 50 5.22 -18.37 -10.87
N ALA A 51 6.06 -18.58 -9.87
CA ALA A 51 5.69 -18.43 -8.46
C ALA A 51 5.24 -16.99 -8.14
N ALA A 52 5.80 -15.97 -8.82
CA ALA A 52 5.42 -14.57 -8.64
C ALA A 52 3.95 -14.27 -8.98
N GLN A 53 3.22 -15.22 -9.60
CA GLN A 53 1.76 -15.11 -9.82
C GLN A 53 1.00 -14.90 -8.50
N VAL A 54 1.47 -15.44 -7.38
CA VAL A 54 0.86 -15.24 -6.06
C VAL A 54 0.90 -13.78 -5.61
N ILE A 55 1.77 -12.94 -6.19
CA ILE A 55 1.91 -11.52 -5.88
C ILE A 55 1.15 -10.67 -6.91
N TRP A 56 1.44 -10.86 -8.22
CA TRP A 56 0.86 -9.96 -9.21
C TRP A 56 -0.64 -10.20 -9.43
N VAL A 57 -1.14 -11.45 -9.34
CA VAL A 57 -2.60 -11.70 -9.41
C VAL A 57 -3.32 -11.07 -8.22
N PHE A 58 -2.76 -11.20 -7.00
CA PHE A 58 -3.26 -10.47 -5.84
C PHE A 58 -3.33 -8.96 -6.12
N ALA A 59 -2.25 -8.35 -6.63
CA ALA A 59 -2.17 -6.91 -6.85
C ALA A 59 -3.14 -6.41 -7.92
N VAL A 60 -3.34 -7.16 -9.03
CA VAL A 60 -4.35 -6.84 -10.05
C VAL A 60 -5.74 -6.82 -9.44
N VAL A 61 -6.12 -7.92 -8.78
CA VAL A 61 -7.47 -8.05 -8.21
C VAL A 61 -7.69 -6.99 -7.12
N TYR A 62 -6.68 -6.76 -6.27
CA TYR A 62 -6.71 -5.74 -5.24
C TYR A 62 -6.90 -4.33 -5.83
N GLY A 63 -6.13 -3.97 -6.85
CA GLY A 63 -6.22 -2.66 -7.50
C GLY A 63 -7.59 -2.43 -8.16
N LEU A 64 -8.07 -3.40 -8.95
CA LEU A 64 -9.36 -3.30 -9.63
C LEU A 64 -10.54 -3.28 -8.67
N ALA A 65 -10.50 -4.09 -7.61
CA ALA A 65 -11.58 -4.15 -6.61
C ALA A 65 -11.75 -2.83 -5.86
N GLN A 66 -10.71 -2.04 -5.67
CA GLN A 66 -10.79 -0.73 -5.01
C GLN A 66 -11.74 0.25 -5.72
N LEU A 67 -11.92 0.12 -7.03
CA LEU A 67 -12.84 0.97 -7.79
C LEU A 67 -14.31 0.79 -7.35
N PHE A 68 -14.64 -0.38 -6.83
CA PHE A 68 -16.01 -0.72 -6.44
C PHE A 68 -16.28 -0.48 -4.95
N TYR A 69 -15.27 -0.54 -4.10
CA TYR A 69 -15.47 -0.45 -2.65
C TYR A 69 -15.85 0.94 -2.15
N GLY A 70 -15.43 2.01 -2.81
CA GLY A 70 -15.86 3.36 -2.46
C GLY A 70 -17.39 3.51 -2.52
N PRO A 71 -18.01 3.36 -3.71
CA PRO A 71 -19.47 3.41 -3.87
C PRO A 71 -20.23 2.39 -3.01
N LEU A 72 -19.67 1.18 -2.84
CA LEU A 72 -20.29 0.15 -2.03
C LEU A 72 -20.28 0.54 -0.54
N GLY A 73 -19.16 1.10 -0.04
CA GLY A 73 -18.99 1.57 1.32
C GLY A 73 -19.96 2.71 1.69
N ASP A 74 -20.18 3.59 0.73
CA ASP A 74 -21.12 4.70 0.92
C ASP A 74 -22.58 4.23 1.02
N ARG A 75 -22.93 3.14 0.31
CA ARG A 75 -24.30 2.58 0.32
C ARG A 75 -24.59 1.66 1.50
N THR A 76 -23.65 0.81 1.88
CA THR A 76 -23.87 -0.28 2.84
C THR A 76 -23.22 -0.05 4.19
N GLY A 77 -22.43 1.03 4.32
CA GLY A 77 -21.68 1.39 5.51
C GLY A 77 -20.23 0.87 5.49
N LYS A 78 -19.28 1.79 5.58
CA LYS A 78 -17.84 1.53 5.46
C LYS A 78 -17.35 0.51 6.49
N PHE A 79 -17.69 0.70 7.76
CA PHE A 79 -17.28 -0.20 8.84
C PHE A 79 -17.80 -1.63 8.65
N ARG A 80 -19.04 -1.76 8.16
CA ARG A 80 -19.68 -3.06 7.87
C ARG A 80 -18.92 -3.81 6.79
N ILE A 81 -18.55 -3.14 5.69
CA ILE A 81 -17.79 -3.77 4.60
C ILE A 81 -16.41 -4.19 5.08
N ILE A 82 -15.68 -3.33 5.81
CA ILE A 82 -14.37 -3.68 6.37
C ILE A 82 -14.48 -4.94 7.23
N THR A 83 -15.51 -5.04 8.06
CA THR A 83 -15.74 -6.20 8.94
C THR A 83 -15.87 -7.49 8.13
N TYR A 84 -16.76 -7.52 7.15
CA TYR A 84 -16.99 -8.73 6.35
C TYR A 84 -15.83 -9.04 5.39
N ALA A 85 -15.18 -8.02 4.84
CA ALA A 85 -14.00 -8.19 4.02
C ALA A 85 -12.82 -8.79 4.84
N THR A 86 -12.63 -8.33 6.08
CA THR A 86 -11.62 -8.89 6.99
C THR A 86 -11.90 -10.37 7.29
N LEU A 87 -13.16 -10.74 7.55
CA LEU A 87 -13.55 -12.14 7.72
C LEU A 87 -13.37 -12.95 6.42
N GLY A 88 -13.70 -12.37 5.25
CA GLY A 88 -13.45 -12.97 3.95
C GLY A 88 -11.96 -13.24 3.70
N CYS A 89 -11.07 -12.33 4.13
CA CYS A 89 -9.62 -12.56 4.09
C CYS A 89 -9.19 -13.75 4.95
N SER A 90 -9.85 -14.00 6.10
CA SER A 90 -9.57 -15.18 6.91
C SER A 90 -9.86 -16.47 6.14
N VAL A 91 -11.02 -16.55 5.52
CA VAL A 91 -11.41 -17.73 4.72
C VAL A 91 -10.45 -17.92 3.53
N ALA A 92 -10.14 -16.85 2.80
CA ALA A 92 -9.22 -16.91 1.67
C ALA A 92 -7.79 -17.31 2.09
N SER A 93 -7.31 -16.83 3.25
CA SER A 93 -6.01 -17.23 3.82
C SER A 93 -6.02 -18.70 4.27
N LEU A 94 -7.14 -19.19 4.79
CA LEU A 94 -7.31 -20.59 5.13
C LEU A 94 -7.20 -21.48 3.88
N VAL A 95 -7.88 -21.12 2.80
CA VAL A 95 -7.75 -21.82 1.50
C VAL A 95 -6.30 -21.80 1.01
N ALA A 96 -5.59 -20.68 1.16
CA ALA A 96 -4.17 -20.59 0.81
C ALA A 96 -3.29 -21.54 1.65
N ALA A 97 -3.55 -21.68 2.95
CA ALA A 97 -2.81 -22.57 3.82
C ALA A 97 -2.94 -24.06 3.42
N PHE A 98 -4.07 -24.45 2.84
CA PHE A 98 -4.36 -25.81 2.37
C PHE A 98 -4.13 -26.01 0.86
N ALA A 99 -3.53 -25.06 0.16
CA ALA A 99 -3.28 -25.19 -1.26
C ALA A 99 -2.27 -26.31 -1.57
N ASP A 100 -2.66 -27.25 -2.44
CA ASP A 100 -1.81 -28.39 -2.85
C ASP A 100 -1.02 -28.11 -4.12
N ASN A 101 -1.38 -27.06 -4.86
CA ASN A 101 -0.72 -26.65 -6.09
C ASN A 101 -0.69 -25.14 -6.23
N LEU A 102 0.16 -24.65 -7.13
CA LEU A 102 0.34 -23.22 -7.35
C LEU A 102 -0.96 -22.52 -7.79
N ASN A 103 -1.76 -23.16 -8.64
CA ASN A 103 -2.99 -22.54 -9.15
C ASN A 103 -4.01 -22.32 -8.02
N THR A 104 -4.18 -23.26 -7.12
CA THR A 104 -5.04 -23.11 -5.95
C THR A 104 -4.54 -21.97 -5.05
N LEU A 105 -3.22 -21.88 -4.83
CA LEU A 105 -2.64 -20.78 -4.08
C LEU A 105 -2.87 -19.43 -4.76
N VAL A 106 -2.69 -19.35 -6.08
CA VAL A 106 -2.95 -18.13 -6.87
C VAL A 106 -4.42 -17.71 -6.77
N MET A 107 -5.37 -18.65 -6.88
CA MET A 107 -6.80 -18.36 -6.72
C MET A 107 -7.14 -17.88 -5.32
N ALA A 108 -6.57 -18.49 -4.28
CA ALA A 108 -6.74 -18.04 -2.90
C ALA A 108 -6.15 -16.63 -2.69
N ARG A 109 -5.03 -16.31 -3.34
CA ARG A 109 -4.43 -14.97 -3.35
C ARG A 109 -5.30 -13.95 -4.06
N ALA A 110 -5.90 -14.32 -5.21
CA ALA A 110 -6.88 -13.47 -5.90
C ALA A 110 -8.07 -13.13 -4.98
N LEU A 111 -8.61 -14.14 -4.30
CA LEU A 111 -9.72 -13.97 -3.36
C LEU A 111 -9.32 -13.11 -2.16
N THR A 112 -8.11 -13.31 -1.62
CA THR A 112 -7.58 -12.46 -0.55
C THR A 112 -7.42 -11.01 -1.04
N GLY A 113 -6.90 -10.80 -2.26
CA GLY A 113 -6.77 -9.48 -2.89
C GLY A 113 -8.11 -8.77 -3.04
N LEU A 114 -9.15 -9.51 -3.47
CA LEU A 114 -10.51 -8.99 -3.58
C LEU A 114 -11.01 -8.42 -2.25
N PHE A 115 -10.95 -9.20 -1.18
CA PHE A 115 -11.44 -8.77 0.12
C PHE A 115 -10.54 -7.70 0.75
N ALA A 116 -9.22 -7.87 0.73
CA ALA A 116 -8.28 -6.96 1.37
C ALA A 116 -8.33 -5.55 0.77
N ALA A 117 -8.72 -5.40 -0.49
CA ALA A 117 -8.86 -4.13 -1.19
C ALA A 117 -9.84 -3.15 -0.53
N ALA A 118 -10.82 -3.65 0.20
CA ALA A 118 -11.80 -2.84 0.93
C ALA A 118 -11.20 -2.14 2.16
N VAL A 119 -10.20 -2.76 2.80
CA VAL A 119 -9.85 -2.46 4.20
C VAL A 119 -9.24 -1.08 4.33
N ILE A 120 -8.15 -0.78 3.63
CA ILE A 120 -7.38 0.47 3.82
C ILE A 120 -8.19 1.69 3.36
N PRO A 121 -8.72 1.76 2.14
CA PRO A 121 -9.42 2.97 1.68
C PRO A 121 -10.68 3.25 2.48
N LEU A 122 -11.45 2.22 2.85
CA LEU A 122 -12.66 2.42 3.65
C LEU A 122 -12.34 2.77 5.11
N ALA A 123 -11.22 2.29 5.68
CA ALA A 123 -10.79 2.68 7.02
C ALA A 123 -10.43 4.18 7.07
N LEU A 124 -9.68 4.68 6.08
CA LEU A 124 -9.35 6.09 5.97
C LEU A 124 -10.61 6.96 5.76
N ALA A 125 -11.54 6.49 4.92
CA ALA A 125 -12.81 7.17 4.68
C ALA A 125 -13.69 7.18 5.95
N TRP A 126 -13.73 6.07 6.70
CA TRP A 126 -14.47 6.00 7.98
C TRP A 126 -13.92 6.99 9.01
N VAL A 127 -12.60 7.14 9.12
CA VAL A 127 -11.99 8.15 9.99
C VAL A 127 -12.42 9.55 9.58
N GLY A 128 -12.50 9.81 8.26
CA GLY A 128 -13.00 11.07 7.72
C GLY A 128 -14.43 11.39 8.15
N ASP A 129 -15.29 10.38 8.29
CA ASP A 129 -16.70 10.54 8.63
C ASP A 129 -16.94 10.57 10.15
N ALA A 130 -16.25 9.70 10.91
CA ALA A 130 -16.54 9.43 12.32
C ALA A 130 -15.72 10.26 13.32
N VAL A 131 -14.63 10.91 12.85
CA VAL A 131 -13.68 11.61 13.74
C VAL A 131 -13.77 13.12 13.52
N PRO A 132 -13.91 13.95 14.60
CA PRO A 132 -13.86 15.40 14.51
C PRO A 132 -12.60 15.90 13.80
N TYR A 133 -12.73 16.99 13.06
CA TYR A 133 -11.67 17.53 12.20
C TYR A 133 -10.34 17.72 12.93
N GLU A 134 -10.38 18.24 14.16
CA GLU A 134 -9.22 18.55 15.01
C GLU A 134 -8.43 17.31 15.42
N ARG A 135 -9.07 16.14 15.47
CA ARG A 135 -8.47 14.86 15.85
C ARG A 135 -8.24 13.90 14.68
N ARG A 136 -8.75 14.27 13.48
CA ARG A 136 -8.72 13.43 12.30
C ARG A 136 -7.30 13.06 11.88
N LEU A 137 -6.39 14.04 11.87
CA LEU A 137 -4.99 13.82 11.47
C LEU A 137 -4.28 12.80 12.38
N GLU A 138 -4.49 12.90 13.69
CA GLU A 138 -3.93 11.95 14.65
C GLU A 138 -4.44 10.53 14.44
N THR A 139 -5.75 10.40 14.19
CA THR A 139 -6.39 9.09 13.96
C THR A 139 -5.97 8.47 12.62
N LEU A 140 -5.87 9.27 11.56
CA LEU A 140 -5.34 8.84 10.26
C LEU A 140 -3.89 8.36 10.37
N ALA A 141 -3.07 9.06 11.18
CA ALA A 141 -1.69 8.64 11.42
C ALA A 141 -1.62 7.27 12.12
N LYS A 142 -2.50 6.97 13.08
CA LYS A 142 -2.59 5.66 13.74
C LYS A 142 -2.98 4.55 12.76
N VAL A 143 -3.96 4.79 11.90
CA VAL A 143 -4.38 3.84 10.86
C VAL A 143 -3.26 3.64 9.84
N GLY A 144 -2.58 4.71 9.41
CA GLY A 144 -1.43 4.65 8.51
C GLY A 144 -0.23 3.91 9.13
N LEU A 145 0.01 4.06 10.43
CA LEU A 145 1.04 3.30 11.15
C LEU A 145 0.73 1.80 11.09
N GLY A 146 -0.54 1.39 11.26
CA GLY A 146 -0.97 0.01 11.07
C GLY A 146 -0.57 -0.52 9.70
N THR A 147 -0.85 0.24 8.64
CA THR A 147 -0.46 -0.11 7.27
C THR A 147 1.05 -0.29 7.12
N THR A 148 1.84 0.65 7.63
CA THR A 148 3.31 0.60 7.51
C THR A 148 3.92 -0.56 8.31
N LEU A 149 3.42 -0.80 9.53
CA LEU A 149 3.83 -1.95 10.33
C LEU A 149 3.39 -3.28 9.69
N GLY A 150 2.30 -3.28 8.91
CA GLY A 150 1.89 -4.43 8.10
C GLY A 150 2.93 -4.81 7.04
N ILE A 151 3.57 -3.83 6.39
CA ILE A 151 4.70 -4.09 5.48
C ILE A 151 5.81 -4.83 6.21
N VAL A 152 6.20 -4.31 7.38
CA VAL A 152 7.25 -4.92 8.21
C VAL A 152 6.86 -6.35 8.62
N GLY A 153 5.67 -6.51 9.20
CA GLY A 153 5.19 -7.80 9.69
C GLY A 153 5.03 -8.85 8.60
N GLY A 154 4.55 -8.46 7.42
CA GLY A 154 4.41 -9.36 6.28
C GLY A 154 5.75 -9.88 5.77
N GLN A 155 6.74 -8.99 5.59
CA GLN A 155 8.09 -9.36 5.15
C GLN A 155 8.78 -10.27 6.16
N LEU A 156 8.72 -9.92 7.47
CA LEU A 156 9.30 -10.74 8.54
C LEU A 156 8.67 -12.12 8.60
N ALA A 157 7.34 -12.17 8.67
CA ALA A 157 6.61 -13.45 8.77
C ALA A 157 6.85 -14.32 7.53
N GLY A 158 6.80 -13.70 6.33
CA GLY A 158 7.04 -14.42 5.08
C GLY A 158 8.39 -15.13 5.03
N GLY A 159 9.45 -14.40 5.32
CA GLY A 159 10.81 -14.95 5.34
C GLY A 159 11.01 -16.00 6.43
N TRP A 160 10.57 -15.69 7.67
CA TRP A 160 10.75 -16.57 8.80
C TRP A 160 10.01 -17.92 8.64
N PHE A 161 8.76 -17.89 8.25
CA PHE A 161 8.00 -19.12 8.03
C PHE A 161 8.54 -19.94 6.85
N ALA A 162 9.00 -19.28 5.79
CA ALA A 162 9.56 -19.99 4.64
C ALA A 162 10.83 -20.79 4.99
N ASP A 163 11.65 -20.26 5.90
CA ASP A 163 12.88 -20.94 6.36
C ASP A 163 12.65 -21.99 7.47
N THR A 164 11.58 -21.87 8.26
CA THR A 164 11.42 -22.65 9.50
C THR A 164 10.31 -23.69 9.39
N LEU A 165 9.06 -23.25 9.61
CA LEU A 165 7.89 -24.13 9.69
C LEU A 165 7.27 -24.42 8.32
N GLY A 166 7.67 -23.68 7.29
CA GLY A 166 7.10 -23.75 5.95
C GLY A 166 6.03 -22.70 5.68
N TRP A 167 5.87 -22.34 4.42
CA TRP A 167 5.01 -21.25 3.92
C TRP A 167 3.53 -21.39 4.31
N ARG A 168 3.03 -22.61 4.47
CA ARG A 168 1.62 -22.85 4.88
C ARG A 168 1.30 -22.24 6.23
N TRP A 169 2.24 -22.27 7.17
CA TRP A 169 2.07 -21.70 8.50
C TRP A 169 1.97 -20.17 8.48
N ALA A 170 2.59 -19.52 7.50
CA ALA A 170 2.41 -18.09 7.31
C ALA A 170 0.96 -17.74 6.95
N PHE A 171 0.32 -18.52 6.07
CA PHE A 171 -1.09 -18.34 5.75
C PHE A 171 -2.01 -18.78 6.89
N ALA A 172 -1.66 -19.80 7.66
CA ALA A 172 -2.38 -20.17 8.87
C ALA A 172 -2.34 -19.04 9.92
N LEU A 173 -1.18 -18.40 10.12
CA LEU A 173 -1.07 -17.20 10.97
C LEU A 173 -1.97 -16.08 10.46
N MET A 174 -1.96 -15.79 9.17
CA MET A 174 -2.84 -14.77 8.59
C MET A 174 -4.31 -15.11 8.77
N THR A 175 -4.69 -16.38 8.65
CA THR A 175 -6.05 -16.86 8.94
C THR A 175 -6.47 -16.49 10.36
N VAL A 176 -5.62 -16.80 11.35
CA VAL A 176 -5.89 -16.50 12.77
C VAL A 176 -5.98 -15.00 13.01
N ILE A 177 -5.04 -14.21 12.46
CA ILE A 177 -5.04 -12.75 12.60
C ILE A 177 -6.31 -12.15 12.01
N PHE A 178 -6.66 -12.51 10.77
CA PHE A 178 -7.88 -12.01 10.13
C PHE A 178 -9.15 -12.46 10.84
N ALA A 179 -9.21 -13.71 11.32
CA ALA A 179 -10.34 -14.20 12.10
C ALA A 179 -10.50 -13.41 13.41
N ALA A 180 -9.42 -13.23 14.16
CA ALA A 180 -9.45 -12.50 15.43
C ALA A 180 -9.85 -11.03 15.22
N VAL A 181 -9.21 -10.34 14.29
CA VAL A 181 -9.54 -8.93 13.98
C VAL A 181 -10.95 -8.80 13.43
N GLY A 182 -11.35 -9.69 12.52
CA GLY A 182 -12.70 -9.71 11.93
C GLY A 182 -13.79 -9.97 12.97
N CYS A 183 -13.57 -10.90 13.91
CA CYS A 183 -14.49 -11.15 15.03
C CYS A 183 -14.58 -9.93 15.98
N LEU A 184 -13.46 -9.28 16.29
CA LEU A 184 -13.45 -8.06 17.11
C LEU A 184 -14.22 -6.92 16.41
N LEU A 185 -14.01 -6.73 15.11
CA LEU A 185 -14.76 -5.77 14.29
C LEU A 185 -16.27 -6.12 14.27
N LEU A 186 -16.62 -7.39 14.13
CA LEU A 186 -18.02 -7.84 14.14
C LEU A 186 -18.69 -7.58 15.49
N LEU A 187 -17.99 -7.83 16.58
CA LEU A 187 -18.47 -7.52 17.93
C LEU A 187 -18.68 -6.02 18.12
N ASP A 188 -17.75 -5.19 17.61
CA ASP A 188 -17.88 -3.74 17.67
C ASP A 188 -19.04 -3.23 16.80
N LEU A 189 -19.19 -3.76 15.58
CA LEU A 189 -20.30 -3.48 14.68
C LEU A 189 -21.66 -3.77 15.34
N ARG A 190 -21.81 -4.96 15.98
CA ARG A 190 -23.02 -5.34 16.69
C ARG A 190 -23.31 -4.45 17.90
N ARG A 191 -22.28 -3.97 18.61
CA ARG A 191 -22.44 -3.00 19.71
C ARG A 191 -22.93 -1.65 19.19
N GLN A 192 -22.39 -1.16 18.08
CA GLN A 192 -22.83 0.10 17.47
C GLN A 192 -24.31 0.04 17.04
N GLN A 193 -24.75 -1.08 16.46
CA GLN A 193 -26.14 -1.28 16.03
C GLN A 193 -27.17 -1.35 17.19
N ARG A 194 -26.72 -1.65 18.41
CA ARG A 194 -27.58 -1.69 19.61
C ARG A 194 -27.78 -0.32 20.26
N LEU A 195 -27.02 0.70 19.87
CA LEU A 195 -27.16 2.05 20.40
C LEU A 195 -28.25 2.80 19.60
N PRO A 196 -29.32 3.30 20.25
CA PRO A 196 -30.36 4.08 19.56
C PRO A 196 -29.74 5.37 18.98
N GLY A 197 -29.99 5.65 17.71
CA GLY A 197 -29.63 6.95 17.10
C GLY A 197 -28.50 6.95 16.07
N THR A 198 -27.96 5.80 15.66
CA THR A 198 -27.03 5.72 14.50
C THR A 198 -27.81 5.44 13.22
N GLU A 199 -28.69 6.35 12.83
CA GLU A 199 -29.25 6.35 11.49
C GLU A 199 -28.11 6.68 10.50
N SER A 200 -27.96 5.82 9.50
CA SER A 200 -27.11 6.06 8.34
C SER A 200 -27.58 7.36 7.68
N GLY A 201 -26.79 8.40 7.75
CA GLY A 201 -27.16 9.68 7.15
C GLY A 201 -27.55 9.48 5.68
N ASP A 202 -28.72 9.99 5.33
CA ASP A 202 -29.24 10.01 3.96
C ASP A 202 -28.17 10.59 3.01
N MET A 203 -27.83 9.80 2.01
CA MET A 203 -26.93 10.23 0.94
C MET A 203 -27.55 11.42 0.20
N PRO A 204 -26.84 12.51 -0.01
CA PRO A 204 -27.31 13.59 -0.86
C PRO A 204 -27.63 13.05 -2.26
N HIS A 205 -28.88 13.05 -2.64
CA HIS A 205 -29.38 12.70 -3.98
C HIS A 205 -28.79 13.72 -4.97
N GLY A 206 -28.06 13.23 -6.00
CA GLY A 206 -27.60 14.09 -7.09
C GLY A 206 -26.10 14.07 -7.42
N ARG A 207 -25.28 13.22 -6.77
CA ARG A 207 -23.88 13.09 -7.19
C ARG A 207 -23.76 12.33 -8.52
N PRO A 208 -22.92 12.80 -9.48
CA PRO A 208 -22.64 12.07 -10.71
C PRO A 208 -22.19 10.64 -10.39
N GLY A 209 -22.65 9.65 -11.20
CA GLY A 209 -22.25 8.27 -11.02
C GLY A 209 -20.72 8.10 -11.09
N PHE A 210 -20.18 7.09 -10.41
CA PHE A 210 -18.74 6.79 -10.32
C PHE A 210 -18.05 6.82 -11.69
N ILE A 211 -18.64 6.18 -12.71
CA ILE A 211 -18.05 6.11 -14.06
C ILE A 211 -17.88 7.51 -14.66
N ARG A 212 -18.88 8.40 -14.53
CA ARG A 212 -18.80 9.76 -15.04
C ARG A 212 -17.73 10.58 -14.32
N GLN A 213 -17.59 10.42 -13.01
CA GLN A 213 -16.52 11.04 -12.24
C GLN A 213 -15.15 10.51 -12.66
N ALA A 214 -15.00 9.19 -12.83
CA ALA A 214 -13.75 8.58 -13.25
C ALA A 214 -13.32 9.07 -14.63
N LEU A 215 -14.25 9.12 -15.60
CA LEU A 215 -13.97 9.64 -16.93
C LEU A 215 -13.56 11.11 -16.91
N ALA A 216 -14.23 11.94 -16.09
CA ALA A 216 -13.87 13.34 -15.93
C ALA A 216 -12.46 13.52 -15.34
N ILE A 217 -12.09 12.70 -14.35
CA ILE A 217 -10.75 12.69 -13.76
C ILE A 217 -9.71 12.26 -14.80
N LEU A 218 -9.98 11.20 -15.54
CA LEU A 218 -9.08 10.70 -16.59
C LEU A 218 -8.90 11.69 -17.75
N SER A 219 -9.87 12.57 -17.98
CA SER A 219 -9.78 13.62 -19.00
C SER A 219 -9.01 14.86 -18.54
N ASP A 220 -8.76 15.00 -17.23
CA ASP A 220 -7.96 16.10 -16.69
C ASP A 220 -6.46 15.82 -16.88
N PRO A 221 -5.69 16.72 -17.54
CA PRO A 221 -4.26 16.46 -17.82
C PRO A 221 -3.39 16.34 -16.56
N TRP A 222 -3.75 17.04 -15.47
CA TRP A 222 -3.02 16.92 -14.21
C TRP A 222 -3.30 15.60 -13.51
N ALA A 223 -4.59 15.25 -13.39
CA ALA A 223 -5.00 14.00 -12.79
C ALA A 223 -4.44 12.78 -13.55
N SER A 224 -4.53 12.78 -14.88
CA SER A 224 -3.93 11.72 -15.72
C SER A 224 -2.42 11.59 -15.51
N ARG A 225 -1.71 12.71 -15.34
CA ARG A 225 -0.27 12.68 -15.02
C ARG A 225 0.00 12.07 -13.65
N VAL A 226 -0.76 12.46 -12.62
CA VAL A 226 -0.64 11.89 -11.27
C VAL A 226 -0.92 10.39 -11.29
N LEU A 227 -1.95 9.94 -12.00
CA LEU A 227 -2.30 8.52 -12.15
C LEU A 227 -1.24 7.73 -12.91
N MET A 228 -0.68 8.29 -13.99
CA MET A 228 0.41 7.65 -14.73
C MET A 228 1.66 7.51 -13.87
N ILE A 229 2.00 8.54 -13.11
CA ILE A 229 3.14 8.50 -12.18
C ILE A 229 2.89 7.47 -11.08
N ALA A 230 1.67 7.37 -10.54
CA ALA A 230 1.31 6.35 -9.56
C ALA A 230 1.45 4.92 -10.11
N LEU A 231 1.06 4.70 -11.37
CA LEU A 231 1.23 3.40 -12.04
C LEU A 231 2.73 3.05 -12.17
N ILE A 232 3.56 4.02 -12.58
CA ILE A 232 5.01 3.79 -12.71
C ILE A 232 5.66 3.63 -11.33
N GLU A 233 5.25 4.40 -10.32
CA GLU A 233 5.66 4.24 -8.91
C GLU A 233 5.34 2.83 -8.40
N GLY A 234 4.13 2.35 -8.68
CA GLY A 234 3.73 0.99 -8.35
C GLY A 234 4.63 -0.05 -9.01
N ALA A 235 4.92 0.10 -10.31
CA ALA A 235 5.75 -0.84 -11.05
C ALA A 235 7.21 -0.82 -10.60
N ALA A 236 7.84 0.33 -10.60
CA ALA A 236 9.25 0.48 -10.31
C ALA A 236 9.59 0.53 -8.81
N GLY A 237 8.62 0.87 -7.97
CA GLY A 237 8.76 0.86 -6.50
C GLY A 237 8.31 -0.46 -5.91
N PHE A 238 7.02 -0.69 -5.79
CA PHE A 238 6.46 -1.89 -5.15
C PHE A 238 6.68 -3.18 -5.94
N GLY A 239 6.66 -3.12 -7.29
CA GLY A 239 6.95 -4.28 -8.12
C GLY A 239 8.37 -4.77 -7.92
N VAL A 240 9.33 -3.86 -7.93
CA VAL A 240 10.76 -4.18 -7.70
C VAL A 240 10.99 -4.58 -6.24
N LEU A 241 10.36 -3.92 -5.26
CA LEU A 241 10.47 -4.29 -3.84
C LEU A 241 10.17 -5.77 -3.61
N SER A 242 9.18 -6.33 -4.32
CA SER A 242 8.80 -7.74 -4.20
C SER A 242 9.89 -8.72 -4.69
N THR A 243 10.89 -8.24 -5.43
CA THR A 243 12.00 -9.08 -5.94
C THR A 243 13.26 -9.01 -5.07
N ILE A 244 13.36 -8.00 -4.18
CA ILE A 244 14.59 -7.75 -3.41
C ILE A 244 14.93 -8.93 -2.49
N ALA A 245 13.98 -9.49 -1.77
CA ALA A 245 14.24 -10.62 -0.87
C ALA A 245 14.79 -11.83 -1.64
N SER A 246 14.20 -12.16 -2.80
CA SER A 246 14.68 -13.23 -3.68
C SER A 246 16.08 -12.93 -4.22
N HIS A 247 16.37 -11.67 -4.58
CA HIS A 247 17.70 -11.25 -5.01
C HIS A 247 18.75 -11.44 -3.92
N LEU A 248 18.47 -10.99 -2.69
CA LEU A 248 19.39 -11.15 -1.56
C LEU A 248 19.67 -12.63 -1.26
N HIS A 249 18.62 -13.46 -1.29
CA HIS A 249 18.75 -14.90 -1.09
C HIS A 249 19.61 -15.55 -2.18
N GLN A 250 19.31 -15.31 -3.45
CA GLN A 250 19.97 -16.00 -4.58
C GLN A 250 21.37 -15.47 -4.86
N THR A 251 21.62 -14.15 -4.66
CA THR A 251 22.90 -13.51 -5.05
C THR A 251 23.90 -13.45 -3.90
N LEU A 252 23.41 -13.24 -2.67
CA LEU A 252 24.26 -13.11 -1.49
C LEU A 252 24.21 -14.34 -0.57
N GLY A 253 23.42 -15.38 -0.92
CA GLY A 253 23.33 -16.61 -0.16
C GLY A 253 22.67 -16.44 1.22
N LEU A 254 21.91 -15.35 1.44
CA LEU A 254 21.25 -15.09 2.72
C LEU A 254 20.06 -16.03 2.90
N SER A 255 19.71 -16.39 4.15
CA SER A 255 18.47 -17.10 4.44
C SER A 255 17.25 -16.25 4.05
N LEU A 256 16.10 -16.87 3.81
CA LEU A 256 14.86 -16.15 3.51
C LEU A 256 14.41 -15.29 4.69
N SER A 257 14.64 -15.76 5.92
CA SER A 257 14.38 -14.99 7.15
C SER A 257 15.20 -13.70 7.19
N LEU A 258 16.51 -13.79 6.91
CA LEU A 258 17.38 -12.61 6.91
C LEU A 258 17.04 -11.68 5.76
N SER A 259 16.80 -12.21 4.57
CA SER A 259 16.37 -11.43 3.39
C SER A 259 15.06 -10.70 3.64
N GLY A 260 14.04 -11.38 4.19
CA GLY A 260 12.77 -10.77 4.59
C GLY A 260 12.94 -9.71 5.68
N SER A 261 13.81 -9.96 6.67
CA SER A 261 14.13 -9.00 7.74
C SER A 261 14.80 -7.73 7.19
N ILE A 262 15.71 -7.87 6.23
CA ILE A 262 16.34 -6.74 5.55
C ILE A 262 15.29 -5.93 4.78
N VAL A 263 14.43 -6.59 4.02
CA VAL A 263 13.37 -5.90 3.26
C VAL A 263 12.31 -5.27 4.18
N ALA A 264 12.07 -5.83 5.37
CA ALA A 264 11.20 -5.23 6.38
C ALA A 264 11.66 -3.82 6.81
N LEU A 265 12.97 -3.54 6.76
CA LEU A 265 13.52 -2.22 7.04
C LEU A 265 13.04 -1.14 6.07
N PHE A 266 12.58 -1.51 4.87
CA PHE A 266 11.90 -0.57 3.98
C PHE A 266 10.64 0.01 4.65
N GLY A 267 9.83 -0.80 5.31
CA GLY A 267 8.69 -0.33 6.09
C GLY A 267 9.11 0.55 7.27
N LEU A 268 10.18 0.19 7.98
CA LEU A 268 10.73 1.00 9.07
C LEU A 268 11.28 2.34 8.57
N GLY A 269 11.83 2.41 7.37
CA GLY A 269 12.18 3.67 6.69
C GLY A 269 10.98 4.61 6.54
N GLY A 270 9.80 4.04 6.25
CA GLY A 270 8.53 4.80 6.23
C GLY A 270 8.13 5.33 7.61
N VAL A 271 8.26 4.52 8.66
CA VAL A 271 8.02 4.99 10.04
C VAL A 271 8.97 6.13 10.38
N LEU A 272 10.25 5.98 10.08
CA LEU A 272 11.24 7.03 10.30
C LEU A 272 10.90 8.33 9.55
N TYR A 273 10.48 8.22 8.29
CA TYR A 273 10.01 9.39 7.54
C TYR A 273 8.84 10.08 8.26
N MET A 274 7.85 9.32 8.74
CA MET A 274 6.68 9.89 9.42
C MET A 274 7.06 10.73 10.65
N THR A 275 8.13 10.36 11.36
CA THR A 275 8.59 11.13 12.55
C THR A 275 9.13 12.50 12.18
N VAL A 276 9.78 12.65 11.02
CA VAL A 276 10.41 13.88 10.56
C VAL A 276 9.67 14.60 9.44
N ALA A 277 8.54 14.02 8.99
CA ALA A 277 7.80 14.49 7.80
C ALA A 277 7.46 15.99 7.87
N ARG A 278 6.97 16.50 9.01
CA ARG A 278 6.63 17.92 9.18
C ARG A 278 7.82 18.85 8.94
N TRP A 279 9.00 18.46 9.42
CA TRP A 279 10.22 19.22 9.23
C TRP A 279 10.67 19.19 7.77
N LEU A 280 10.65 18.00 7.14
CA LEU A 280 11.01 17.84 5.74
C LEU A 280 10.08 18.60 4.79
N ILE A 281 8.77 18.54 5.03
CA ILE A 281 7.78 19.27 4.22
C ILE A 281 8.05 20.78 4.27
N ARG A 282 8.36 21.34 5.45
CA ARG A 282 8.67 22.76 5.59
C ARG A 282 9.98 23.16 4.91
N ARG A 283 10.98 22.27 4.90
CA ARG A 283 12.31 22.54 4.35
C ARG A 283 12.39 22.35 2.85
N LEU A 284 11.76 21.32 2.33
CA LEU A 284 11.95 20.86 0.96
C LEU A 284 10.74 21.18 0.06
N GLY A 285 9.56 21.42 0.65
CA GLY A 285 8.32 21.52 -0.13
C GLY A 285 7.95 20.19 -0.80
N GLU A 286 6.82 20.17 -1.52
CA GLU A 286 6.33 18.97 -2.22
C GLU A 286 7.26 18.55 -3.36
N ASP A 287 7.78 19.49 -4.10
CA ASP A 287 8.69 19.25 -5.23
C ASP A 287 10.06 18.72 -4.77
N GLY A 288 10.59 19.24 -3.66
CA GLY A 288 11.81 18.74 -3.05
C GLY A 288 11.63 17.33 -2.49
N LEU A 289 10.48 17.04 -1.82
CA LEU A 289 10.17 15.69 -1.34
C LEU A 289 10.10 14.69 -2.49
N ALA A 290 9.48 15.06 -3.61
CA ALA A 290 9.41 14.22 -4.80
C ALA A 290 10.80 13.98 -5.39
N GLN A 291 11.64 15.00 -5.51
CA GLN A 291 12.96 14.89 -6.11
C GLN A 291 13.96 14.13 -5.24
N TYR A 292 14.13 14.54 -3.97
CA TYR A 292 15.10 13.92 -3.07
C TYR A 292 14.66 12.54 -2.61
N GLY A 293 13.35 12.31 -2.42
CA GLY A 293 12.83 11.00 -2.08
C GLY A 293 13.12 9.97 -3.16
N THR A 294 12.84 10.29 -4.42
CA THR A 294 13.12 9.39 -5.54
C THR A 294 14.60 9.24 -5.85
N ALA A 295 15.41 10.29 -5.62
CA ALA A 295 16.86 10.20 -5.74
C ALA A 295 17.44 9.23 -4.69
N LEU A 296 17.02 9.35 -3.44
CA LEU A 296 17.45 8.46 -2.36
C LEU A 296 17.01 7.01 -2.63
N MET A 297 15.76 6.80 -3.03
CA MET A 297 15.25 5.47 -3.38
C MET A 297 15.98 4.88 -4.59
N GLY A 298 16.15 5.66 -5.65
CA GLY A 298 16.81 5.23 -6.89
C GLY A 298 18.26 4.82 -6.67
N LEU A 299 19.02 5.64 -5.92
CA LEU A 299 20.38 5.31 -5.52
C LEU A 299 20.43 4.05 -4.64
N SER A 300 19.52 3.93 -3.68
CA SER A 300 19.42 2.75 -2.82
C SER A 300 19.17 1.48 -3.65
N PHE A 301 18.27 1.53 -4.63
CA PHE A 301 18.01 0.39 -5.50
C PHE A 301 19.21 0.06 -6.39
N ALA A 302 19.93 1.05 -6.90
CA ALA A 302 21.17 0.82 -7.65
C ALA A 302 22.22 0.11 -6.77
N VAL A 303 22.41 0.58 -5.54
CA VAL A 303 23.34 -0.05 -4.59
C VAL A 303 22.89 -1.48 -4.25
N LEU A 304 21.61 -1.70 -3.97
CA LEU A 304 21.08 -3.05 -3.67
C LEU A 304 21.30 -4.03 -4.82
N GLY A 305 21.10 -3.57 -6.07
CA GLY A 305 21.24 -4.43 -7.24
C GLY A 305 22.66 -4.92 -7.50
N PHE A 306 23.68 -4.16 -7.07
CA PHE A 306 25.09 -4.46 -7.42
C PHE A 306 26.00 -4.73 -6.22
N THR A 307 25.56 -4.46 -4.97
CA THR A 307 26.39 -4.73 -3.80
C THR A 307 26.61 -6.22 -3.62
N ARG A 308 27.86 -6.58 -3.28
CA ARG A 308 28.25 -7.92 -2.85
C ARG A 308 28.47 -8.00 -1.34
N TRP A 309 28.41 -6.88 -0.65
CA TRP A 309 28.62 -6.77 0.78
C TRP A 309 27.28 -6.69 1.52
N TRP A 310 26.82 -7.83 2.00
CA TRP A 310 25.48 -7.93 2.62
C TRP A 310 25.25 -6.99 3.82
N PRO A 311 26.26 -6.65 4.70
CA PRO A 311 25.98 -5.77 5.84
C PRO A 311 25.56 -4.35 5.46
N LEU A 312 25.74 -3.95 4.20
CA LEU A 312 25.26 -2.68 3.70
C LEU A 312 23.75 -2.70 3.39
N THR A 313 23.21 -3.87 3.04
CA THR A 313 21.84 -3.99 2.54
C THR A 313 20.75 -3.54 3.53
N PRO A 314 20.88 -3.72 4.87
CA PRO A 314 19.93 -3.18 5.84
C PRO A 314 19.80 -1.66 5.78
N VAL A 315 20.92 -0.95 5.77
CA VAL A 315 20.95 0.52 5.73
C VAL A 315 20.35 1.03 4.42
N VAL A 316 20.67 0.36 3.33
CA VAL A 316 20.19 0.75 1.99
C VAL A 316 18.68 0.46 1.84
N CYS A 317 18.17 -0.66 2.38
CA CYS A 317 16.73 -0.94 2.41
C CYS A 317 15.95 0.08 3.26
N LEU A 318 16.48 0.45 4.42
CA LEU A 318 15.90 1.50 5.26
C LEU A 318 15.82 2.84 4.49
N SER A 319 16.94 3.21 3.83
CA SER A 319 17.02 4.44 3.03
C SER A 319 16.08 4.42 1.84
N ALA A 320 15.95 3.28 1.15
CA ALA A 320 15.01 3.11 0.06
C ALA A 320 13.56 3.34 0.52
N GLY A 321 13.19 2.77 1.68
CA GLY A 321 11.87 2.96 2.27
C GLY A 321 11.62 4.41 2.68
N PHE A 322 12.59 5.05 3.31
CA PHE A 322 12.50 6.47 3.66
C PHE A 322 12.25 7.34 2.42
N GLY A 323 13.05 7.15 1.36
CA GLY A 323 12.89 7.85 0.08
C GLY A 323 11.54 7.56 -0.60
N PHE A 324 11.10 6.31 -0.59
CA PHE A 324 9.80 5.91 -1.12
C PHE A 324 8.67 6.66 -0.42
N PHE A 325 8.63 6.68 0.91
CA PHE A 325 7.55 7.34 1.65
C PHE A 325 7.58 8.87 1.54
N MET A 326 8.76 9.50 1.31
CA MET A 326 8.83 10.91 0.92
C MET A 326 8.06 11.17 -0.37
N PHE A 327 8.26 10.36 -1.39
CA PHE A 327 7.61 10.49 -2.69
C PHE A 327 6.15 10.06 -2.65
N HIS A 328 5.87 8.87 -2.14
CA HIS A 328 4.53 8.29 -2.08
C HIS A 328 3.51 9.18 -1.35
N ASN A 329 3.89 9.72 -0.20
CA ASN A 329 3.00 10.61 0.55
C ASN A 329 2.73 11.92 -0.20
N THR A 330 3.71 12.44 -0.95
CA THR A 330 3.50 13.59 -1.84
C THR A 330 2.52 13.24 -2.97
N MET A 331 2.68 12.07 -3.59
CA MET A 331 1.76 11.59 -4.61
C MET A 331 0.34 11.37 -4.07
N GLN A 332 0.21 10.77 -2.89
CA GLN A 332 -1.08 10.55 -2.23
C GLN A 332 -1.78 11.86 -1.86
N ALA A 333 -1.03 12.87 -1.39
CA ALA A 333 -1.57 14.21 -1.13
C ALA A 333 -2.11 14.84 -2.42
N ASN A 334 -1.36 14.79 -3.51
CA ASN A 334 -1.81 15.28 -4.81
C ASN A 334 -3.02 14.51 -5.36
N ALA A 335 -3.08 13.20 -5.14
CA ALA A 335 -4.25 12.38 -5.51
C ALA A 335 -5.53 12.84 -4.81
N THR A 336 -5.47 13.22 -3.54
CA THR A 336 -6.63 13.75 -2.80
C THR A 336 -7.11 15.11 -3.30
N GLN A 337 -6.26 15.84 -4.02
CA GLN A 337 -6.52 17.20 -4.51
C GLN A 337 -6.81 17.25 -6.02
N MET A 338 -6.70 16.13 -6.75
CA MET A 338 -6.94 16.08 -8.19
C MET A 338 -8.33 16.65 -8.56
N THR A 339 -9.37 16.23 -7.81
CA THR A 339 -10.74 16.67 -8.02
C THR A 339 -11.42 16.89 -6.67
N PRO A 340 -11.48 18.13 -6.15
CA PRO A 340 -12.04 18.40 -4.82
C PRO A 340 -13.50 17.95 -4.63
N SER A 341 -14.30 17.93 -5.71
CA SER A 341 -15.69 17.47 -5.71
C SER A 341 -15.84 15.95 -5.71
N ALA A 342 -14.78 15.18 -6.05
CA ALA A 342 -14.81 13.72 -6.19
C ALA A 342 -13.56 13.05 -5.56
N ARG A 343 -13.16 13.50 -4.36
CA ARG A 343 -11.94 13.03 -3.67
C ARG A 343 -11.87 11.50 -3.51
N GLY A 344 -12.99 10.87 -3.15
CA GLY A 344 -13.06 9.42 -3.00
C GLY A 344 -12.72 8.68 -4.31
N THR A 345 -13.32 9.11 -5.43
CA THR A 345 -13.03 8.56 -6.76
C THR A 345 -11.58 8.80 -7.17
N SER A 346 -11.03 9.99 -6.88
CA SER A 346 -9.62 10.33 -7.14
C SER A 346 -8.66 9.38 -6.42
N VAL A 347 -8.87 9.15 -5.13
CA VAL A 347 -8.03 8.24 -4.33
C VAL A 347 -8.19 6.79 -4.77
N SER A 348 -9.40 6.35 -5.12
CA SER A 348 -9.63 4.99 -5.66
C SER A 348 -8.90 4.77 -6.98
N LEU A 349 -8.95 5.74 -7.91
CA LEU A 349 -8.21 5.67 -9.17
C LEU A 349 -6.70 5.67 -8.95
N PHE A 350 -6.20 6.51 -8.03
CA PHE A 350 -4.79 6.53 -7.66
C PHE A 350 -4.32 5.17 -7.13
N SER A 351 -5.06 4.59 -6.21
CA SER A 351 -4.73 3.28 -5.65
C SER A 351 -4.83 2.18 -6.70
N CYS A 352 -5.86 2.22 -7.56
CA CYS A 352 -5.99 1.28 -8.68
C CYS A 352 -4.77 1.38 -9.61
N ALA A 353 -4.35 2.58 -9.99
CA ALA A 353 -3.17 2.80 -10.82
C ALA A 353 -1.89 2.26 -10.14
N LEU A 354 -1.69 2.56 -8.84
CA LEU A 354 -0.54 2.11 -8.07
C LEU A 354 -0.43 0.58 -8.02
N PHE A 355 -1.52 -0.12 -7.69
CA PHE A 355 -1.49 -1.58 -7.55
C PHE A 355 -1.52 -2.31 -8.90
N SER A 356 -2.15 -1.74 -9.93
CA SER A 356 -1.99 -2.21 -11.31
C SER A 356 -0.55 -2.06 -11.77
N GLY A 357 0.10 -0.95 -11.45
CA GLY A 357 1.52 -0.74 -11.65
C GLY A 357 2.37 -1.79 -10.92
N GLN A 358 2.11 -2.04 -9.64
CA GLN A 358 2.81 -3.10 -8.90
C GLN A 358 2.70 -4.45 -9.60
N ALA A 359 1.52 -4.83 -10.05
CA ALA A 359 1.31 -6.10 -10.75
C ALA A 359 2.13 -6.17 -12.05
N LEU A 360 2.07 -5.11 -12.87
CA LEU A 360 2.89 -4.99 -14.08
C LEU A 360 4.38 -5.05 -13.76
N GLY A 361 4.82 -4.36 -12.70
CA GLY A 361 6.22 -4.34 -12.27
C GLY A 361 6.73 -5.71 -11.84
N VAL A 362 5.93 -6.47 -11.06
CA VAL A 362 6.28 -7.85 -10.68
C VAL A 362 6.37 -8.76 -11.91
N LEU A 363 5.39 -8.65 -12.82
CA LEU A 363 5.38 -9.43 -14.06
C LEU A 363 6.59 -9.11 -14.94
N MET A 364 6.89 -7.82 -15.14
CA MET A 364 8.03 -7.37 -15.95
C MET A 364 9.37 -7.73 -15.28
N ALA A 365 9.49 -7.58 -13.96
CA ALA A 365 10.69 -7.93 -13.21
C ALA A 365 11.02 -9.42 -13.37
N ALA A 366 10.01 -10.28 -13.34
CA ALA A 366 10.17 -11.70 -13.55
C ALA A 366 10.72 -12.05 -14.95
N GLN A 367 10.24 -11.37 -15.99
CA GLN A 367 10.71 -11.57 -17.37
C GLN A 367 12.10 -10.95 -17.60
N LEU A 368 12.29 -9.70 -17.16
CA LEU A 368 13.55 -8.98 -17.36
C LEU A 368 14.71 -9.56 -16.55
N SER A 369 14.44 -10.27 -15.45
CA SER A 369 15.51 -10.91 -14.66
C SER A 369 16.27 -11.98 -15.43
N THR A 370 15.68 -12.58 -16.48
CA THR A 370 16.37 -13.53 -17.37
C THR A 370 17.40 -12.85 -18.28
N LEU A 371 17.20 -11.56 -18.60
CA LEU A 371 18.04 -10.79 -19.51
C LEU A 371 19.08 -9.94 -18.75
N LEU A 372 18.63 -9.24 -17.69
CA LEU A 372 19.43 -8.26 -16.96
C LEU A 372 19.98 -8.78 -15.63
N GLY A 373 19.54 -9.99 -15.23
CA GLY A 373 19.73 -10.46 -13.86
C GLY A 373 18.85 -9.69 -12.86
N SER A 374 18.62 -10.27 -11.69
CA SER A 374 17.78 -9.66 -10.64
C SER A 374 18.33 -8.30 -10.18
N GLY A 375 19.66 -8.14 -10.06
CA GLY A 375 20.30 -6.89 -9.69
C GLY A 375 20.10 -5.79 -10.73
N GLY A 376 20.21 -6.12 -12.03
CA GLY A 376 19.95 -5.19 -13.12
C GLY A 376 18.50 -4.69 -13.15
N VAL A 377 17.53 -5.57 -12.84
CA VAL A 377 16.12 -5.19 -12.72
C VAL A 377 15.88 -4.22 -11.56
N ILE A 378 16.50 -4.46 -10.40
CA ILE A 378 16.39 -3.57 -9.23
C ILE A 378 16.97 -2.19 -9.58
N ALA A 379 18.14 -2.13 -10.20
CA ALA A 379 18.77 -0.88 -10.61
C ALA A 379 17.96 -0.14 -11.68
N LEU A 380 17.38 -0.87 -12.65
CA LEU A 380 16.47 -0.30 -13.64
C LEU A 380 15.25 0.35 -12.99
N GLY A 381 14.61 -0.35 -12.03
CA GLY A 381 13.52 0.21 -11.25
C GLY A 381 13.92 1.50 -10.52
N GLY A 382 15.09 1.51 -9.90
CA GLY A 382 15.66 2.70 -9.27
C GLY A 382 15.85 3.87 -10.25
N SER A 383 16.35 3.59 -11.46
CA SER A 383 16.53 4.59 -12.51
C SER A 383 15.20 5.17 -13.00
N ILE A 384 14.19 4.31 -13.18
CA ILE A 384 12.83 4.73 -13.58
C ILE A 384 12.22 5.64 -12.51
N VAL A 385 12.32 5.26 -11.23
CA VAL A 385 11.79 6.06 -10.11
C VAL A 385 12.47 7.43 -10.05
N LEU A 386 13.79 7.50 -10.24
CA LEU A 386 14.54 8.75 -10.26
C LEU A 386 14.07 9.69 -11.39
N VAL A 387 13.89 9.15 -12.60
CA VAL A 387 13.39 9.92 -13.76
C VAL A 387 11.98 10.45 -13.49
N VAL A 388 11.08 9.58 -13.04
CA VAL A 388 9.67 9.93 -12.79
C VAL A 388 9.55 10.94 -11.65
N GLY A 389 10.33 10.79 -10.57
CA GLY A 389 10.36 11.76 -9.49
C GLY A 389 10.86 13.13 -9.92
N THR A 390 11.88 13.17 -10.79
CA THR A 390 12.38 14.42 -11.38
C THR A 390 11.32 15.09 -12.25
N LEU A 391 10.61 14.32 -13.07
CA LEU A 391 9.50 14.83 -13.90
C LEU A 391 8.34 15.35 -13.04
N MET A 392 8.00 14.65 -11.95
CA MET A 392 6.96 15.10 -11.02
C MET A 392 7.39 16.38 -10.30
N ALA A 393 8.62 16.47 -9.80
CA ALA A 393 9.16 17.67 -9.16
C ALA A 393 9.10 18.89 -10.08
N ARG A 394 9.51 18.73 -11.34
CA ARG A 394 9.38 19.81 -12.36
C ARG A 394 7.92 20.22 -12.58
N SER A 395 7.01 19.25 -12.63
CA SER A 395 5.57 19.52 -12.82
C SER A 395 4.97 20.27 -11.64
N LEU A 396 5.37 19.93 -10.40
CA LEU A 396 4.96 20.63 -9.18
C LEU A 396 5.48 22.07 -9.15
N ARG A 397 6.75 22.29 -9.49
CA ARG A 397 7.33 23.64 -9.59
C ARG A 397 6.61 24.52 -10.61
N ALA A 398 6.32 23.97 -11.79
CA ALA A 398 5.59 24.68 -12.84
C ALA A 398 4.16 25.05 -12.42
N ARG A 399 3.51 24.18 -11.64
CA ARG A 399 2.16 24.43 -11.09
C ARG A 399 2.20 25.53 -10.02
N ASN A 400 3.13 25.44 -9.08
CA ASN A 400 3.28 26.41 -8.00
C ASN A 400 3.71 27.78 -8.51
N GLY A 401 4.59 27.85 -9.52
CA GLY A 401 4.99 29.10 -10.17
C GLY A 401 3.85 29.83 -10.91
N ARG A 402 2.92 29.08 -11.51
CA ARG A 402 1.71 29.66 -12.14
C ARG A 402 0.70 30.22 -11.15
N SER A 403 0.65 29.66 -9.94
CA SER A 403 -0.25 30.18 -8.88
C SER A 403 0.27 31.45 -8.22
N LEU A 404 1.53 31.84 -8.46
CA LEU A 404 2.18 33.01 -7.90
C LEU A 404 2.31 34.18 -8.93
N SER A 405 1.92 33.99 -10.19
CA SER A 405 1.85 35.10 -11.15
C SER A 405 0.67 35.98 -10.75
N PRO A 406 0.86 37.33 -10.56
CA PRO A 406 -0.24 38.24 -10.26
C PRO A 406 -1.23 38.23 -11.43
N ILE A 407 -2.52 38.22 -11.09
CA ILE A 407 -3.60 38.55 -12.04
C ILE A 407 -3.24 39.93 -12.64
N ASP A 408 -3.01 40.00 -13.96
CA ASP A 408 -2.90 41.26 -14.66
C ASP A 408 -4.16 42.08 -14.35
N PRO A 409 -4.04 43.30 -13.83
CA PRO A 409 -5.18 44.15 -13.68
C PRO A 409 -5.60 44.62 -15.08
N LEU A 410 -6.80 44.19 -15.52
CA LEU A 410 -7.55 44.83 -16.61
C LEU A 410 -8.23 46.07 -16.13
#